data_6c81bd961e161e3a7b93896d70f851ee
#
_entry.id   6c81bd961e161e3a7b93896d70f851ee
#
_cell.length_a   1.000
_cell.length_b   1.000
_cell.length_c   1.000
_cell.angle_alpha   90.00
_cell.angle_beta   90.00
_cell.angle_gamma   90.00
#
_symmetry.space_group_name_H-M   'P 1'
#
loop_
_entity.id
_entity.type
_entity.pdbx_description
1 polymer ?
#
loop_
_entity_poly.entity_id
_entity_poly.type
_entity_poly.pdbx_seq_one_letter_code
_entity_poly.pdbx_strand_id
1 'polypeptide(L)'
;MEDDDTELVELANNNGPDVITVERWDTPEENDTRILTMPNVPYPCHLLAPRTLLGSSTWNAMRKSCYVTANYTCEVCGEQPSNTRAIHAHEVYTIDYATQTVKFERCVCLCKKTHIQSIHTGRALTMYKKGSPLMTKEMLLEGAEHAYSLIHKWNLEHPDEEPLRLFSAWLDYEKQPELKDKMVELRTKYDIKFYRVSEKWYKKKYWSNWKLVIGNREYPTPYADKEAWAAAMEENNNKRRAEIETPFKGEMYTEIDNILKGDF
;
A
#
# COMPACT_ATOMS: atom_id res chain seq x y z
N MET A 1 20.61 -28.47 8.25
CA MET A 1 19.89 -28.53 6.97
C MET A 1 19.22 -27.19 6.90
N GLU A 2 20.00 -26.25 6.40
CA GLU A 2 19.64 -24.85 6.27
C GLU A 2 18.87 -24.75 4.96
N ASP A 3 17.57 -24.53 5.05
CA ASP A 3 16.76 -24.20 3.89
C ASP A 3 17.05 -22.73 3.57
N ASP A 4 17.93 -22.54 2.60
CA ASP A 4 18.24 -21.26 1.98
C ASP A 4 17.12 -20.91 0.99
N ASP A 5 15.98 -20.48 1.55
CA ASP A 5 14.80 -20.05 0.79
C ASP A 5 14.88 -18.56 0.39
N THR A 6 16.07 -17.99 0.32
CA THR A 6 16.30 -16.71 -0.36
C THR A 6 16.28 -16.95 -1.87
N GLU A 7 15.17 -17.39 -2.40
CA GLU A 7 14.95 -17.35 -3.83
C GLU A 7 14.76 -15.89 -4.23
N LEU A 8 15.90 -15.24 -4.53
CA LEU A 8 15.92 -14.04 -5.37
C LEU A 8 15.18 -14.43 -6.65
N VAL A 9 13.94 -14.00 -6.78
CA VAL A 9 13.24 -14.06 -8.05
C VAL A 9 13.92 -13.01 -8.92
N GLU A 10 15.09 -13.38 -9.49
CA GLU A 10 15.61 -12.73 -10.68
C GLU A 10 14.53 -12.88 -11.74
N LEU A 11 13.67 -11.88 -11.85
CA LEU A 11 12.85 -11.73 -13.03
C LEU A 11 13.82 -11.47 -14.17
N ALA A 12 14.26 -12.57 -14.79
CA ALA A 12 15.05 -12.54 -15.98
C ALA A 12 14.32 -11.71 -17.03
N ASN A 13 14.71 -10.47 -17.12
CA ASN A 13 14.06 -9.47 -17.89
C ASN A 13 14.58 -9.47 -19.31
N ASN A 14 14.21 -10.47 -20.06
CA ASN A 14 14.61 -10.53 -21.46
C ASN A 14 13.70 -9.72 -22.40
N ASN A 15 12.63 -9.06 -21.90
CA ASN A 15 11.65 -8.44 -22.78
C ASN A 15 11.11 -7.06 -22.38
N GLY A 16 11.82 -6.30 -21.57
CA GLY A 16 11.40 -4.93 -21.35
C GLY A 16 12.04 -4.21 -20.17
N PRO A 17 12.40 -2.95 -20.35
CA PRO A 17 13.07 -2.14 -19.31
C PRO A 17 12.17 -1.78 -18.13
N ASP A 18 10.92 -2.25 -18.11
CA ASP A 18 9.88 -1.73 -17.22
C ASP A 18 9.36 -2.77 -16.22
N VAL A 19 9.98 -3.93 -16.12
CA VAL A 19 9.59 -4.92 -15.12
C VAL A 19 10.35 -4.61 -13.84
N ILE A 20 9.61 -4.31 -12.80
CA ILE A 20 10.15 -4.08 -11.48
C ILE A 20 9.91 -5.34 -10.69
N THR A 21 10.99 -5.96 -10.26
CA THR A 21 10.96 -7.03 -9.27
C THR A 21 10.86 -6.37 -7.91
N VAL A 22 9.87 -6.74 -7.15
CA VAL A 22 9.83 -6.45 -5.72
C VAL A 22 10.37 -7.68 -5.03
N GLU A 23 11.48 -7.53 -4.35
CA GLU A 23 12.07 -8.62 -3.57
C GLU A 23 11.05 -9.14 -2.55
N ARG A 24 11.07 -10.45 -2.36
CA ARG A 24 10.28 -11.12 -1.33
C ARG A 24 10.87 -10.76 0.05
N TRP A 25 10.02 -10.28 0.95
CA TRP A 25 10.41 -9.97 2.31
C TRP A 25 9.85 -11.05 3.25
N ASP A 26 10.68 -12.03 3.57
CA ASP A 26 10.24 -13.22 4.32
C ASP A 26 10.21 -13.02 5.83
N THR A 27 11.01 -12.08 6.36
CA THR A 27 11.05 -11.78 7.78
C THR A 27 10.87 -10.29 8.02
N PRO A 28 10.14 -9.89 9.10
CA PRO A 28 10.14 -8.50 9.53
C PRO A 28 11.56 -8.13 9.96
N GLU A 29 12.23 -7.34 9.15
CA GLU A 29 13.40 -6.61 9.61
C GLU A 29 12.91 -5.39 10.37
N GLU A 30 13.51 -5.10 11.51
CA GLU A 30 13.23 -3.84 12.18
C GLU A 30 13.53 -2.69 11.21
N ASN A 31 12.53 -1.80 11.05
CA ASN A 31 12.63 -0.63 10.18
C ASN A 31 12.80 -0.94 8.68
N ASP A 32 12.02 -1.89 8.16
CA ASP A 32 12.03 -2.21 6.71
C ASP A 32 11.44 -1.06 5.87
N THR A 33 12.30 -0.12 5.53
CA THR A 33 11.95 1.06 4.71
C THR A 33 11.54 0.68 3.28
N ARG A 34 11.94 -0.50 2.78
CA ARG A 34 11.60 -0.99 1.42
C ARG A 34 10.08 -1.10 1.22
N ILE A 35 9.32 -1.32 2.28
CA ILE A 35 7.84 -1.33 2.23
C ILE A 35 7.27 -0.03 1.63
N LEU A 36 7.93 1.11 1.83
CA LEU A 36 7.52 2.40 1.25
C LEU A 36 7.68 2.46 -0.28
N THR A 37 8.49 1.58 -0.85
CA THR A 37 8.79 1.57 -2.29
C THR A 37 7.81 0.73 -3.09
N MET A 38 6.93 -0.02 -2.44
CA MET A 38 5.98 -0.89 -3.12
C MET A 38 5.13 -0.14 -4.14
N PRO A 39 4.97 -0.68 -5.35
CA PRO A 39 4.04 -0.11 -6.32
C PRO A 39 2.59 -0.35 -5.86
N ASN A 40 1.69 0.46 -6.39
CA ASN A 40 0.27 0.19 -6.20
C ASN A 40 -0.10 -1.17 -6.80
N VAL A 41 -1.00 -1.89 -6.11
CA VAL A 41 -1.59 -3.11 -6.65
C VAL A 41 -2.13 -2.83 -8.06
N PRO A 42 -1.81 -3.67 -9.06
CA PRO A 42 -2.29 -3.50 -10.43
C PRO A 42 -3.81 -3.44 -10.53
N TYR A 43 -4.32 -2.57 -11.40
CA TYR A 43 -5.76 -2.37 -11.58
C TYR A 43 -6.58 -3.66 -11.75
N PRO A 44 -6.11 -4.66 -12.53
CA PRO A 44 -6.83 -5.93 -12.66
C PRO A 44 -7.01 -6.70 -11.36
N CYS A 45 -6.18 -6.45 -10.35
CA CYS A 45 -6.27 -7.07 -9.03
C CYS A 45 -6.97 -6.20 -7.97
N HIS A 46 -7.50 -5.04 -8.34
CA HIS A 46 -8.29 -4.23 -7.42
C HIS A 46 -9.53 -5.00 -6.95
N LEU A 47 -9.95 -4.78 -5.70
CA LEU A 47 -11.01 -5.49 -4.98
C LEU A 47 -10.70 -6.97 -4.69
N LEU A 48 -9.60 -7.52 -5.20
CA LEU A 48 -9.05 -8.78 -4.73
C LEU A 48 -8.15 -8.48 -3.52
N ALA A 49 -8.67 -8.63 -2.33
CA ALA A 49 -7.91 -8.42 -1.11
C ALA A 49 -8.00 -9.64 -0.19
N PRO A 50 -6.94 -10.03 0.53
CA PRO A 50 -6.96 -11.17 1.44
C PRO A 50 -8.14 -11.15 2.39
N ARG A 51 -8.48 -9.99 2.96
CA ARG A 51 -9.64 -9.84 3.85
C ARG A 51 -10.98 -10.19 3.20
N THR A 52 -11.12 -9.95 1.90
CA THR A 52 -12.35 -10.24 1.15
C THR A 52 -12.40 -11.71 0.76
N LEU A 53 -11.27 -12.28 0.36
CA LEU A 53 -11.17 -13.64 -0.18
C LEU A 53 -11.10 -14.71 0.92
N LEU A 54 -10.43 -14.41 2.04
CA LEU A 54 -10.25 -15.32 3.17
C LEU A 54 -11.35 -15.18 4.24
N GLY A 55 -12.16 -14.13 4.14
CA GLY A 55 -13.19 -13.81 5.13
C GLY A 55 -12.64 -13.09 6.37
N SER A 56 -13.56 -12.46 7.11
CA SER A 56 -13.22 -11.59 8.24
C SER A 56 -12.55 -12.32 9.40
N SER A 57 -12.93 -13.56 9.68
CA SER A 57 -12.35 -14.35 10.76
C SER A 57 -10.86 -14.63 10.52
N THR A 58 -10.52 -15.16 9.35
CA THR A 58 -9.12 -15.45 8.97
C THR A 58 -8.29 -14.17 8.91
N TRP A 59 -8.83 -13.12 8.28
CA TRP A 59 -8.17 -11.83 8.22
C TRP A 59 -7.89 -11.25 9.62
N ASN A 60 -8.86 -11.32 10.54
CA ASN A 60 -8.68 -10.85 11.90
C ASN A 60 -7.62 -11.64 12.67
N ALA A 61 -7.53 -12.96 12.46
CA ALA A 61 -6.48 -13.76 13.05
C ALA A 61 -5.09 -13.34 12.52
N MET A 62 -4.96 -13.18 11.20
CA MET A 62 -3.71 -12.74 10.56
C MET A 62 -3.23 -11.38 11.06
N ARG A 63 -4.12 -10.35 11.07
CA ARG A 63 -3.74 -9.02 11.52
C ARG A 63 -3.37 -8.97 13.00
N LYS A 64 -4.06 -9.72 13.86
CA LYS A 64 -3.72 -9.82 15.28
C LYS A 64 -2.35 -10.48 15.50
N SER A 65 -2.07 -11.57 14.76
CA SER A 65 -0.76 -12.20 14.77
C SER A 65 0.33 -11.22 14.35
N CYS A 66 0.12 -10.47 13.26
CA CYS A 66 1.02 -9.44 12.79
C CYS A 66 1.34 -8.39 13.89
N TYR A 67 0.34 -7.89 14.59
CA TYR A 67 0.55 -6.91 15.69
C TYR A 67 1.38 -7.49 16.84
N VAL A 68 1.08 -8.73 17.25
CA VAL A 68 1.81 -9.40 18.33
C VAL A 68 3.25 -9.67 17.93
N THR A 69 3.48 -10.19 16.71
CA THR A 69 4.83 -10.48 16.20
C THR A 69 5.69 -9.22 16.12
N ALA A 70 5.11 -8.10 15.70
CA ALA A 70 5.81 -6.80 15.64
C ALA A 70 5.86 -6.08 17.01
N ASN A 71 5.40 -6.71 18.09
CA ASN A 71 5.28 -6.07 19.41
C ASN A 71 4.59 -4.70 19.36
N TYR A 72 3.56 -4.56 18.51
CA TYR A 72 2.83 -3.32 18.27
C TYR A 72 3.71 -2.15 17.83
N THR A 73 4.83 -2.43 17.18
CA THR A 73 5.79 -1.46 16.67
C THR A 73 5.65 -1.36 15.14
N CYS A 74 5.78 -0.15 14.60
CA CYS A 74 5.77 0.06 13.15
C CYS A 74 7.02 -0.55 12.52
N GLU A 75 6.87 -1.54 11.66
CA GLU A 75 7.97 -2.24 10.99
C GLU A 75 8.75 -1.35 10.00
N VAL A 76 8.27 -0.15 9.69
CA VAL A 76 8.96 0.78 8.78
C VAL A 76 9.75 1.85 9.53
N CYS A 77 9.18 2.47 10.56
CA CYS A 77 9.81 3.60 11.24
C CYS A 77 10.15 3.35 12.71
N GLY A 78 9.87 2.16 13.24
CA GLY A 78 10.15 1.82 14.63
C GLY A 78 9.26 2.52 15.67
N GLU A 79 8.26 3.31 15.23
CA GLU A 79 7.34 3.97 16.16
C GLU A 79 6.47 2.94 16.88
N GLN A 80 6.44 3.02 18.20
CA GLN A 80 5.48 2.28 19.03
C GLN A 80 4.46 3.27 19.59
N PRO A 81 3.26 3.38 18.98
CA PRO A 81 2.26 4.30 19.45
C PRO A 81 1.80 3.97 20.87
N SER A 82 1.56 5.00 21.69
CA SER A 82 1.02 4.85 23.05
C SER A 82 -0.37 4.19 23.08
N ASN A 83 -1.11 4.28 21.96
CA ASN A 83 -2.38 3.63 21.76
C ASN A 83 -2.26 2.57 20.64
N THR A 84 -2.44 1.29 21.01
CA THR A 84 -2.38 0.17 20.06
C THR A 84 -3.41 0.24 18.94
N ARG A 85 -4.46 1.07 19.06
CA ARG A 85 -5.44 1.35 17.99
C ARG A 85 -4.88 2.22 16.87
N ALA A 86 -3.75 2.89 17.11
CA ALA A 86 -3.05 3.65 16.09
C ALA A 86 -2.14 2.77 15.20
N ILE A 87 -2.17 1.44 15.41
CA ILE A 87 -1.48 0.44 14.61
C ILE A 87 -2.44 -0.18 13.60
N HIS A 88 -1.95 -0.35 12.39
CA HIS A 88 -2.68 -0.87 11.24
C HIS A 88 -1.93 -2.05 10.64
N ALA A 89 -2.65 -3.09 10.22
CA ALA A 89 -2.09 -4.12 9.38
C ALA A 89 -2.21 -3.70 7.91
N HIS A 90 -1.13 -3.86 7.18
CA HIS A 90 -1.06 -3.61 5.74
C HIS A 90 -0.59 -4.87 5.03
N GLU A 91 -1.09 -5.10 3.82
CA GLU A 91 -0.71 -6.24 3.00
C GLU A 91 0.56 -5.94 2.22
N VAL A 92 1.54 -6.82 2.29
CA VAL A 92 2.74 -6.81 1.44
C VAL A 92 2.55 -7.79 0.29
N TYR A 93 2.89 -7.34 -0.91
CA TYR A 93 2.75 -8.11 -2.14
C TYR A 93 4.04 -8.12 -2.94
N THR A 94 4.39 -9.27 -3.51
CA THR A 94 5.29 -9.36 -4.65
C THR A 94 4.48 -9.24 -5.94
N ILE A 95 4.94 -8.43 -6.89
CA ILE A 95 4.25 -8.19 -8.14
C ILE A 95 5.15 -8.58 -9.31
N ASP A 96 4.80 -9.67 -9.98
CA ASP A 96 5.46 -10.10 -11.20
C ASP A 96 4.64 -9.63 -12.41
N TYR A 97 5.17 -8.63 -13.10
CA TYR A 97 4.54 -8.08 -14.30
C TYR A 97 4.67 -9.01 -15.51
N ALA A 98 5.69 -9.86 -15.58
CA ALA A 98 5.88 -10.77 -16.71
C ALA A 98 4.86 -11.90 -16.69
N THR A 99 4.56 -12.45 -15.53
CA THR A 99 3.54 -13.49 -15.35
C THR A 99 2.17 -12.94 -14.98
N GLN A 100 2.03 -11.61 -14.82
CA GLN A 100 0.83 -10.93 -14.36
C GLN A 100 0.29 -11.47 -13.01
N THR A 101 1.21 -11.71 -12.09
CA THR A 101 0.90 -12.29 -10.78
C THR A 101 1.13 -11.26 -9.67
N VAL A 102 0.16 -11.10 -8.81
CA VAL A 102 0.29 -10.41 -7.52
C VAL A 102 0.26 -11.48 -6.44
N LYS A 103 1.32 -11.64 -5.68
CA LYS A 103 1.40 -12.63 -4.62
C LYS A 103 1.31 -11.92 -3.26
N PHE A 104 0.36 -12.32 -2.44
CA PHE A 104 0.31 -11.89 -1.05
C PHE A 104 1.39 -12.62 -0.25
N GLU A 105 2.29 -11.86 0.34
CA GLU A 105 3.39 -12.41 1.12
C GLU A 105 3.04 -12.45 2.61
N ARG A 106 2.71 -11.31 3.19
CA ARG A 106 2.43 -11.20 4.62
C ARG A 106 1.66 -9.93 4.98
N CYS A 107 1.23 -9.84 6.22
CA CYS A 107 0.84 -8.58 6.83
C CYS A 107 2.05 -7.92 7.52
N VAL A 108 2.07 -6.59 7.49
CA VAL A 108 3.02 -5.76 8.24
C VAL A 108 2.28 -4.84 9.20
N CYS A 109 2.91 -4.60 10.33
CA CYS A 109 2.40 -3.71 11.38
C CYS A 109 2.89 -2.29 11.12
N LEU A 110 2.01 -1.34 10.91
CA LEU A 110 2.36 0.03 10.54
C LEU A 110 1.64 1.05 11.42
N CYS A 111 2.33 2.14 11.80
CA CYS A 111 1.68 3.29 12.41
C CYS A 111 0.79 4.03 11.40
N LYS A 112 -0.13 4.86 11.90
CA LYS A 112 -1.06 5.62 11.06
C LYS A 112 -0.33 6.49 10.03
N LYS A 113 0.77 7.13 10.41
CA LYS A 113 1.55 8.01 9.53
C LYS A 113 2.12 7.21 8.35
N THR A 114 2.78 6.10 8.61
CA THR A 114 3.32 5.24 7.56
C THR A 114 2.20 4.64 6.70
N HIS A 115 1.15 4.10 7.30
CA HIS A 115 0.09 3.40 6.57
C HIS A 115 -0.78 4.34 5.74
N ILE A 116 -1.44 5.32 6.40
CA ILE A 116 -2.47 6.14 5.74
C ILE A 116 -1.86 7.30 4.95
N GLN A 117 -0.82 7.95 5.51
CA GLN A 117 -0.27 9.16 4.92
C GLN A 117 0.88 8.89 3.94
N SER A 118 1.58 7.75 4.07
CA SER A 118 2.76 7.47 3.26
C SER A 118 2.54 6.36 2.23
N ILE A 119 1.93 5.23 2.57
CA ILE A 119 1.73 4.12 1.61
C ILE A 119 0.48 4.35 0.74
N HIS A 120 -0.64 4.72 1.36
CA HIS A 120 -1.90 4.90 0.63
C HIS A 120 -2.03 6.29 -0.02
N THR A 121 -0.99 6.75 -0.73
CA THR A 121 -0.89 8.09 -1.33
C THR A 121 -2.10 8.47 -2.18
N GLY A 122 -2.56 7.59 -3.06
CA GLY A 122 -3.72 7.84 -3.91
C GLY A 122 -5.03 8.02 -3.13
N ARG A 123 -5.22 7.22 -2.06
CA ARG A 123 -6.37 7.35 -1.16
C ARG A 123 -6.29 8.64 -0.35
N ALA A 124 -5.13 8.94 0.21
CA ALA A 124 -4.90 10.15 0.99
C ALA A 124 -5.19 11.41 0.16
N LEU A 125 -4.65 11.48 -1.07
CA LEU A 125 -4.91 12.58 -2.00
C LEU A 125 -6.39 12.69 -2.37
N THR A 126 -7.07 11.56 -2.58
CA THR A 126 -8.51 11.55 -2.87
C THR A 126 -9.32 12.08 -1.70
N MET A 127 -8.99 11.70 -0.46
CA MET A 127 -9.67 12.20 0.75
C MET A 127 -9.47 13.71 0.89
N TYR A 128 -8.24 14.18 0.71
CA TYR A 128 -7.92 15.61 0.73
C TYR A 128 -8.74 16.40 -0.30
N LYS A 129 -8.74 15.98 -1.56
CA LYS A 129 -9.51 16.64 -2.65
C LYS A 129 -11.01 16.69 -2.37
N LYS A 130 -11.54 15.74 -1.62
CA LYS A 130 -12.96 15.71 -1.21
C LYS A 130 -13.24 16.54 0.05
N GLY A 131 -12.23 17.23 0.60
CA GLY A 131 -12.37 18.02 1.81
C GLY A 131 -12.64 17.19 3.07
N SER A 132 -12.17 15.93 3.10
CA SER A 132 -12.34 15.09 4.28
C SER A 132 -11.56 15.66 5.48
N PRO A 133 -12.18 15.80 6.65
CA PRO A 133 -11.48 16.26 7.85
C PRO A 133 -10.42 15.26 8.34
N LEU A 134 -10.45 14.03 7.83
CA LEU A 134 -9.50 12.97 8.19
C LEU A 134 -8.19 13.05 7.40
N MET A 135 -8.08 13.98 6.43
CA MET A 135 -6.88 14.18 5.63
C MET A 135 -6.73 15.66 5.25
N THR A 136 -5.88 16.37 5.95
CA THR A 136 -5.56 17.78 5.69
C THR A 136 -4.32 17.94 4.82
N LYS A 137 -4.05 19.14 4.36
CA LYS A 137 -2.82 19.50 3.63
C LYS A 137 -1.58 19.16 4.46
N GLU A 138 -1.60 19.53 5.72
CA GLU A 138 -0.50 19.31 6.67
C GLU A 138 -0.22 17.81 6.82
N MET A 139 -1.25 16.98 6.97
CA MET A 139 -1.10 15.52 7.06
C MET A 139 -0.51 14.90 5.79
N LEU A 140 -0.85 15.41 4.60
CA LEU A 140 -0.24 14.96 3.35
C LEU A 140 1.25 15.31 3.30
N LEU A 141 1.62 16.52 3.70
CA LEU A 141 3.01 16.98 3.72
C LEU A 141 3.83 16.27 4.80
N GLU A 142 3.26 16.04 5.98
CA GLU A 142 3.88 15.21 7.03
C GLU A 142 4.14 13.78 6.58
N GLY A 143 3.18 13.17 5.87
CA GLY A 143 3.34 11.85 5.28
C GLY A 143 4.45 11.79 4.24
N ALA A 144 4.54 12.82 3.39
CA ALA A 144 5.59 12.95 2.40
C ALA A 144 6.97 13.12 3.07
N GLU A 145 7.10 14.05 4.01
CA GLU A 145 8.35 14.26 4.72
C GLU A 145 8.79 13.00 5.48
N HIS A 146 7.84 12.30 6.11
CA HIS A 146 8.11 11.04 6.79
C HIS A 146 8.67 9.98 5.83
N ALA A 147 7.99 9.71 4.71
CA ALA A 147 8.44 8.73 3.73
C ALA A 147 9.79 9.12 3.11
N TYR A 148 9.94 10.38 2.71
CA TYR A 148 11.15 10.88 2.06
C TYR A 148 12.36 10.83 2.98
N SER A 149 12.20 11.21 4.24
CA SER A 149 13.29 11.13 5.22
C SER A 149 13.76 9.71 5.49
N LEU A 150 12.85 8.73 5.55
CA LEU A 150 13.19 7.33 5.74
C LEU A 150 13.94 6.75 4.53
N ILE A 151 13.45 7.00 3.32
CA ILE A 151 14.13 6.58 2.08
C ILE A 151 15.52 7.21 1.97
N HIS A 152 15.64 8.50 2.23
CA HIS A 152 16.92 9.20 2.22
C HIS A 152 17.92 8.61 3.23
N LYS A 153 17.44 8.40 4.47
CA LYS A 153 18.26 7.78 5.52
C LYS A 153 18.75 6.41 5.10
N TRP A 154 17.84 5.55 4.62
CA TRP A 154 18.19 4.21 4.15
C TRP A 154 19.27 4.26 3.04
N ASN A 155 19.09 5.10 2.04
CA ASN A 155 20.05 5.26 0.94
C ASN A 155 21.43 5.75 1.42
N LEU A 156 21.49 6.54 2.47
CA LEU A 156 22.77 6.98 3.06
C LEU A 156 23.45 5.86 3.89
N GLU A 157 22.66 5.02 4.54
CA GLU A 157 23.15 3.91 5.37
C GLU A 157 23.58 2.69 4.53
N HIS A 158 23.09 2.60 3.27
CA HIS A 158 23.36 1.48 2.35
C HIS A 158 23.95 1.99 1.01
N PRO A 159 25.13 2.63 1.03
CA PRO A 159 25.71 3.26 -0.17
C PRO A 159 26.13 2.27 -1.26
N ASP A 160 26.33 1.01 -0.89
CA ASP A 160 26.75 -0.07 -1.80
C ASP A 160 25.55 -0.81 -2.42
N GLU A 161 24.32 -0.51 -1.99
CA GLU A 161 23.10 -1.10 -2.52
C GLU A 161 22.45 -0.19 -3.57
N GLU A 162 21.55 -0.76 -4.40
CA GLU A 162 20.78 0.08 -5.32
C GLU A 162 19.87 1.03 -4.52
N PRO A 163 19.94 2.36 -4.78
CA PRO A 163 19.17 3.31 -4.01
C PRO A 163 17.66 3.06 -4.12
N LEU A 164 16.98 3.07 -2.99
CA LEU A 164 15.53 3.00 -2.94
C LEU A 164 14.92 4.18 -3.68
N ARG A 165 13.87 3.89 -4.46
CA ARG A 165 13.08 4.86 -5.22
C ARG A 165 11.63 4.70 -4.85
N LEU A 166 10.90 5.79 -4.78
CA LEU A 166 9.47 5.76 -4.50
C LEU A 166 8.66 5.53 -5.79
N PHE A 167 7.52 4.88 -5.64
CA PHE A 167 6.58 4.74 -6.75
C PHE A 167 6.02 6.10 -7.19
N SER A 168 5.86 6.28 -8.49
CA SER A 168 5.52 7.58 -9.10
C SER A 168 4.15 8.16 -8.73
N ALA A 169 3.32 7.45 -7.96
CA ALA A 169 2.06 7.98 -7.42
C ALA A 169 2.25 9.25 -6.57
N TRP A 170 3.41 9.43 -5.95
CA TRP A 170 3.77 10.65 -5.22
C TRP A 170 3.81 11.91 -6.11
N LEU A 171 4.10 11.76 -7.40
CA LEU A 171 4.08 12.88 -8.35
C LEU A 171 2.69 13.49 -8.55
N ASP A 172 1.63 12.78 -8.17
CA ASP A 172 0.28 13.33 -8.22
C ASP A 172 0.05 14.43 -7.17
N TYR A 173 0.86 14.47 -6.11
CA TYR A 173 0.87 15.56 -5.14
C TYR A 173 1.46 16.83 -5.74
N GLU A 174 2.54 16.73 -6.53
CA GLU A 174 3.16 17.85 -7.23
C GLU A 174 2.25 18.45 -8.31
N LYS A 175 1.22 17.74 -8.74
CA LYS A 175 0.19 18.25 -9.67
C LYS A 175 -0.88 19.11 -8.98
N GLN A 176 -0.91 19.13 -7.65
CA GLN A 176 -1.82 20.00 -6.90
C GLN A 176 -1.15 21.33 -6.63
N PRO A 177 -1.72 22.47 -7.11
CA PRO A 177 -1.08 23.77 -6.97
C PRO A 177 -0.66 24.12 -5.54
N GLU A 178 -1.53 23.79 -4.58
CA GLU A 178 -1.34 24.09 -3.16
C GLU A 178 -0.31 23.19 -2.44
N LEU A 179 0.09 22.08 -3.05
CA LEU A 179 1.10 21.15 -2.51
C LEU A 179 2.44 21.27 -3.24
N LYS A 180 2.41 21.68 -4.51
CA LYS A 180 3.51 21.59 -5.47
C LYS A 180 4.84 22.06 -4.94
N ASP A 181 4.88 23.31 -4.49
CA ASP A 181 6.15 23.95 -4.12
C ASP A 181 6.79 23.23 -2.93
N LYS A 182 5.98 22.86 -1.94
CA LYS A 182 6.47 22.12 -0.76
C LYS A 182 6.89 20.70 -1.09
N MET A 183 6.16 20.02 -1.98
CA MET A 183 6.53 18.67 -2.42
C MET A 183 7.85 18.67 -3.20
N VAL A 184 8.07 19.68 -4.07
CA VAL A 184 9.34 19.85 -4.81
C VAL A 184 10.49 20.19 -3.86
N GLU A 185 10.25 21.05 -2.86
CA GLU A 185 11.23 21.34 -1.80
C GLU A 185 11.64 20.07 -1.05
N LEU A 186 10.66 19.29 -0.55
CA LEU A 186 10.91 18.05 0.17
C LEU A 186 11.66 17.01 -0.68
N ARG A 187 11.24 16.83 -1.94
CA ARG A 187 11.91 15.93 -2.87
C ARG A 187 13.37 16.30 -3.07
N THR A 188 13.65 17.60 -3.23
CA THR A 188 15.02 18.12 -3.42
C THR A 188 15.83 17.97 -2.14
N LYS A 189 15.25 18.33 -0.97
CA LYS A 189 15.89 18.19 0.35
C LYS A 189 16.38 16.78 0.63
N TYR A 190 15.58 15.78 0.26
CA TYR A 190 15.86 14.37 0.54
C TYR A 190 16.41 13.58 -0.67
N ASP A 191 16.72 14.24 -1.78
CA ASP A 191 17.19 13.64 -3.05
C ASP A 191 16.33 12.45 -3.52
N ILE A 192 15.02 12.59 -3.48
CA ILE A 192 14.09 11.51 -3.81
C ILE A 192 14.02 11.28 -5.31
N LYS A 193 14.19 10.02 -5.70
CA LYS A 193 13.97 9.54 -7.07
C LYS A 193 12.66 8.74 -7.13
N PHE A 194 12.05 8.73 -8.31
CA PHE A 194 10.83 7.97 -8.57
C PHE A 194 11.05 6.95 -9.66
N TYR A 195 10.28 5.87 -9.59
CA TYR A 195 10.16 4.90 -10.66
C TYR A 195 8.71 4.77 -11.13
N ARG A 196 8.51 4.21 -12.31
CA ARG A 196 7.20 3.96 -12.91
C ARG A 196 7.12 2.54 -13.39
N VAL A 197 5.91 2.01 -13.39
CA VAL A 197 5.59 0.75 -14.05
C VAL A 197 5.01 1.06 -15.43
N SER A 198 5.41 0.27 -16.42
CA SER A 198 4.92 0.46 -17.78
C SER A 198 3.42 0.20 -17.89
N GLU A 199 2.71 1.11 -18.56
CA GLU A 199 1.28 0.96 -18.85
C GLU A 199 0.96 -0.20 -19.81
N LYS A 200 1.99 -0.78 -20.48
CA LYS A 200 1.78 -1.91 -21.39
C LYS A 200 1.08 -3.10 -20.71
N TRP A 201 1.33 -3.30 -19.43
CA TRP A 201 0.78 -4.39 -18.64
C TRP A 201 -0.72 -4.26 -18.36
N TYR A 202 -1.28 -3.07 -18.60
CA TYR A 202 -2.70 -2.76 -18.45
C TYR A 202 -3.44 -2.69 -19.80
N LYS A 203 -2.81 -3.14 -20.90
CA LYS A 203 -3.48 -3.29 -22.18
C LYS A 203 -4.38 -4.52 -22.15
N LYS A 204 -5.47 -4.48 -22.94
CA LYS A 204 -6.50 -5.52 -22.99
C LYS A 204 -5.94 -6.95 -23.11
N LYS A 205 -4.91 -7.15 -23.94
CA LYS A 205 -4.29 -8.47 -24.17
C LYS A 205 -3.62 -9.09 -22.93
N TYR A 206 -3.29 -8.29 -21.91
CA TYR A 206 -2.66 -8.74 -20.67
C TYR A 206 -3.61 -8.70 -19.49
N TRP A 207 -4.75 -8.01 -19.62
CA TRP A 207 -5.64 -7.73 -18.49
C TRP A 207 -6.19 -8.98 -17.85
N SER A 208 -6.73 -9.88 -18.66
CA SER A 208 -7.35 -11.12 -18.19
C SER A 208 -6.37 -12.16 -17.59
N ASN A 209 -5.07 -11.93 -17.76
CA ASN A 209 -4.05 -12.86 -17.26
C ASN A 209 -3.68 -12.55 -15.79
N TRP A 210 -4.03 -11.37 -15.29
CA TRP A 210 -3.72 -10.98 -13.93
C TRP A 210 -4.44 -11.85 -12.92
N LYS A 211 -3.71 -12.23 -11.86
CA LYS A 211 -4.24 -12.99 -10.74
C LYS A 211 -3.60 -12.54 -9.43
N LEU A 212 -4.35 -12.71 -8.34
CA LEU A 212 -3.81 -12.66 -6.99
C LEU A 212 -3.54 -14.08 -6.52
N VAL A 213 -2.41 -14.31 -5.87
CA VAL A 213 -2.03 -15.58 -5.25
C VAL A 213 -1.97 -15.38 -3.74
N ILE A 214 -2.63 -16.28 -2.99
CA ILE A 214 -2.58 -16.32 -1.53
C ILE A 214 -2.25 -17.75 -1.12
N GLY A 215 -1.03 -17.98 -0.62
CA GLY A 215 -0.52 -19.35 -0.40
C GLY A 215 -0.51 -20.13 -1.70
N ASN A 216 -1.21 -21.27 -1.73
CA ASN A 216 -1.33 -22.14 -2.91
C ASN A 216 -2.59 -21.90 -3.75
N ARG A 217 -3.35 -20.84 -3.49
CA ARG A 217 -4.60 -20.51 -4.20
C ARG A 217 -4.44 -19.33 -5.11
N GLU A 218 -4.95 -19.49 -6.33
CA GLU A 218 -4.99 -18.45 -7.34
C GLU A 218 -6.39 -17.85 -7.46
N TYR A 219 -6.46 -16.53 -7.56
CA TYR A 219 -7.69 -15.77 -7.73
C TYR A 219 -7.53 -14.89 -8.98
N PRO A 220 -8.05 -15.35 -10.14
CA PRO A 220 -7.95 -14.57 -11.37
C PRO A 220 -8.70 -13.25 -11.25
N THR A 221 -8.27 -12.26 -12.03
CA THR A 221 -9.00 -11.00 -12.12
C THR A 221 -10.46 -11.25 -12.53
N PRO A 222 -11.44 -10.59 -11.87
CA PRO A 222 -12.84 -10.69 -12.27
C PRO A 222 -13.17 -9.77 -13.45
N TYR A 223 -12.20 -9.00 -13.96
CA TYR A 223 -12.42 -7.97 -14.99
C TYR A 223 -11.86 -8.42 -16.35
N ALA A 224 -12.68 -8.31 -17.38
CA ALA A 224 -12.26 -8.62 -18.75
C ALA A 224 -11.28 -7.57 -19.32
N ASP A 225 -11.45 -6.30 -18.92
CA ASP A 225 -10.68 -5.16 -19.39
C ASP A 225 -10.80 -3.96 -18.43
N LYS A 226 -10.22 -2.82 -18.83
CA LYS A 226 -10.21 -1.58 -18.06
C LYS A 226 -11.61 -0.99 -17.86
N GLU A 227 -12.47 -1.14 -18.85
CA GLU A 227 -13.85 -0.65 -18.83
C GLU A 227 -14.68 -1.41 -17.79
N ALA A 228 -14.57 -2.75 -17.78
CA ALA A 228 -15.22 -3.59 -16.78
C ALA A 228 -14.71 -3.29 -15.37
N TRP A 229 -13.41 -3.06 -15.20
CA TRP A 229 -12.82 -2.63 -13.93
C TRP A 229 -13.37 -1.26 -13.50
N ALA A 230 -13.39 -0.28 -14.41
CA ALA A 230 -13.85 1.07 -14.08
C ALA A 230 -15.33 1.06 -13.62
N ALA A 231 -16.17 0.30 -14.31
CA ALA A 231 -17.58 0.12 -13.93
C ALA A 231 -17.74 -0.52 -12.53
N ALA A 232 -16.94 -1.57 -12.24
CA ALA A 232 -16.96 -2.22 -10.93
C ALA A 232 -16.46 -1.29 -9.82
N MET A 233 -15.45 -0.45 -10.08
CA MET A 233 -14.96 0.54 -9.12
C MET A 233 -16.01 1.63 -8.85
N GLU A 234 -16.73 2.07 -9.87
CA GLU A 234 -17.82 3.02 -9.72
C GLU A 234 -18.98 2.43 -8.90
N GLU A 235 -19.40 1.21 -9.22
CA GLU A 235 -20.41 0.49 -8.44
C GLU A 235 -20.02 0.34 -6.97
N ASN A 236 -18.79 -0.08 -6.70
CA ASN A 236 -18.28 -0.21 -5.32
C ASN A 236 -18.24 1.13 -4.58
N ASN A 237 -17.87 2.21 -5.27
CA ASN A 237 -17.91 3.56 -4.69
C ASN A 237 -19.35 4.01 -4.39
N ASN A 238 -20.30 3.71 -5.26
CA ASN A 238 -21.72 4.05 -5.06
C ASN A 238 -22.32 3.25 -3.90
N LYS A 239 -22.00 1.95 -3.79
CA LYS A 239 -22.41 1.14 -2.61
C LYS A 239 -21.90 1.74 -1.31
N ARG A 240 -20.61 2.10 -1.25
CA ARG A 240 -20.03 2.74 -0.07
C ARG A 240 -20.65 4.10 0.26
N ARG A 241 -21.04 4.89 -0.75
CA ARG A 241 -21.77 6.15 -0.52
C ARG A 241 -23.14 5.88 0.06
N ALA A 242 -23.90 4.95 -0.51
CA ALA A 242 -25.22 4.58 -0.01
C ALA A 242 -25.16 4.06 1.44
N GLU A 243 -24.13 3.28 1.78
CA GLU A 243 -23.89 2.83 3.15
C GLU A 243 -23.64 3.99 4.12
N ILE A 244 -22.93 5.05 3.69
CA ILE A 244 -22.64 6.24 4.50
C ILE A 244 -23.86 7.16 4.59
N GLU A 245 -24.66 7.28 3.53
CA GLU A 245 -25.83 8.15 3.45
C GLU A 245 -27.08 7.52 4.07
N THR A 246 -27.10 6.20 4.26
CA THR A 246 -28.20 5.53 4.95
C THR A 246 -28.07 5.84 6.45
N PRO A 247 -29.09 6.51 7.08
CA PRO A 247 -29.03 6.78 8.52
C PRO A 247 -28.91 5.46 9.27
N PHE A 248 -27.79 5.29 9.91
CA PHE A 248 -27.42 4.06 10.56
C PHE A 248 -28.40 3.74 11.69
N LYS A 249 -29.12 2.66 11.58
CA LYS A 249 -29.88 2.09 12.70
C LYS A 249 -28.88 1.41 13.64
N GLY A 250 -28.35 2.23 14.54
CA GLY A 250 -27.58 1.99 15.71
C GLY A 250 -27.06 0.59 15.99
N GLU A 251 -25.84 0.26 15.74
CA GLU A 251 -24.97 -0.59 16.57
C GLU A 251 -23.51 -0.46 16.10
N MET A 252 -23.26 -0.24 14.81
CA MET A 252 -21.93 -0.15 14.25
C MET A 252 -21.29 1.26 14.36
N TYR A 253 -22.09 2.33 14.46
CA TYR A 253 -21.60 3.69 14.73
C TYR A 253 -21.19 3.88 16.19
N THR A 254 -21.80 3.15 17.10
CA THR A 254 -21.35 3.12 18.48
C THR A 254 -19.89 2.63 18.53
N GLU A 255 -19.53 1.69 17.70
CA GLU A 255 -18.16 1.18 17.60
C GLU A 255 -17.21 2.20 16.92
N ILE A 256 -17.66 2.89 15.87
CA ILE A 256 -16.89 3.95 15.19
C ILE A 256 -16.84 5.23 16.00
N ASP A 257 -17.96 5.65 16.62
CA ASP A 257 -18.03 6.81 17.50
C ASP A 257 -17.26 6.58 18.82
N ASN A 258 -17.28 5.37 19.34
CA ASN A 258 -16.45 4.96 20.46
C ASN A 258 -14.97 4.91 20.06
N ILE A 259 -14.65 4.49 18.83
CA ILE A 259 -13.31 4.56 18.27
C ILE A 259 -12.84 6.01 18.12
N LEU A 260 -13.74 6.92 17.73
CA LEU A 260 -13.43 8.35 17.55
C LEU A 260 -13.41 9.14 18.87
N LYS A 261 -14.20 8.73 19.86
CA LYS A 261 -14.30 9.40 21.18
C LYS A 261 -13.36 8.84 22.24
N GLY A 262 -12.71 7.70 21.98
CA GLY A 262 -11.79 7.08 22.93
C GLY A 262 -12.45 6.40 24.11
N ASP A 263 -13.77 6.22 24.08
CA ASP A 263 -14.53 5.56 25.13
C ASP A 263 -14.59 4.04 24.89
N PHE A 264 -13.87 3.30 25.73
CA PHE A 264 -13.98 1.86 25.94
C PHE A 264 -13.74 1.52 27.39
#